data_9739cc87493169ca8396fede6f21df11
#
_entry.id   9739cc87493169ca8396fede6f21df11
#
_cell.length_a   1.000
_cell.length_b   1.000
_cell.length_c   1.000
_cell.angle_alpha   90.00
_cell.angle_beta   90.00
_cell.angle_gamma   90.00
#
_symmetry.space_group_name_H-M   'P 1'
#
loop_
_entity.id
_entity.type
_entity.pdbx_description
1 polymer ?
#
loop_
_entity_poly.entity_id
_entity_poly.type
_entity_poly.pdbx_seq_one_letter_code
_entity_poly.pdbx_strand_id
1 'polypeptide(L)'
;MKTIVLIPYGECKVRTSDRVTWSTQRLVPLLEQASLRDMGILRIHSHPNGDEWFSSVDDRSDIDLFNSVFGWTDSRFPHASAVMVPDGRMFGRAAMADGSFQPLNSILVPGHDIAFWHSGGGSRVSASAQRHEQLFGAGTTSRLSELAVAVVGCSGTGSPVIEQLTRLGVGRLVLVDPDCVEERNLNRILNATREDAYLKRPKVNVMARAIASMGFATELEIVQANLASPRAVKAVAECDVVFGCMDGVEGRHLLNRLATFYVLPYFDIGVRLDADGIGGIDEACAAVHYIRPDGSTLQDRLVYTREQLQAAGLQRTDPKAYRDQVRAGYIRGVQEDRPAVVSINMEMASAAVNELLARLHPYRLDDNSESAILRRSFIQPADYRETEPVASGTFFAHIGMGDVKPLLSMPELSEPEEDL
;
A
#
# COMPACT_ATOMS: atom_id res chain seq x y z
N MET A 1 4.12 -7.86 -11.16
CA MET A 1 4.66 -8.93 -12.02
C MET A 1 4.81 -8.39 -13.43
N LYS A 2 6.01 -8.38 -14.02
CA LYS A 2 6.25 -7.78 -15.36
C LYS A 2 6.00 -8.73 -16.52
N THR A 3 6.32 -10.00 -16.35
CA THR A 3 6.19 -11.02 -17.39
C THR A 3 5.67 -12.29 -16.76
N ILE A 4 4.64 -12.87 -17.36
CA ILE A 4 4.09 -14.18 -17.01
C ILE A 4 4.33 -15.12 -18.16
N VAL A 5 4.93 -16.27 -17.88
CA VAL A 5 5.10 -17.34 -18.85
C VAL A 5 4.31 -18.56 -18.40
N LEU A 6 3.26 -18.84 -19.11
CA LEU A 6 2.49 -20.06 -18.91
C LEU A 6 3.20 -21.21 -19.61
N ILE A 7 3.31 -22.36 -18.93
CA ILE A 7 3.79 -23.60 -19.52
C ILE A 7 2.56 -24.38 -20.04
N PRO A 8 2.38 -24.46 -21.37
CA PRO A 8 1.25 -25.16 -21.94
C PRO A 8 1.31 -26.67 -21.62
N TYR A 9 0.19 -27.25 -21.34
CA TYR A 9 0.10 -28.69 -21.03
C TYR A 9 0.68 -29.60 -22.15
N GLY A 10 0.54 -29.20 -23.40
CA GLY A 10 1.09 -29.95 -24.54
C GLY A 10 2.62 -29.97 -24.61
N GLU A 11 3.30 -29.10 -23.87
CA GLU A 11 4.77 -29.05 -23.80
C GLU A 11 5.33 -29.79 -22.56
N CYS A 12 4.44 -30.29 -21.68
CA CYS A 12 4.86 -31.06 -20.53
C CYS A 12 5.25 -32.51 -20.99
N LYS A 13 6.48 -32.90 -20.72
CA LYS A 13 7.00 -34.22 -20.97
C LYS A 13 6.35 -35.28 -20.09
N VAL A 14 6.06 -34.91 -18.85
CA VAL A 14 5.34 -35.72 -17.86
C VAL A 14 4.27 -34.82 -17.25
N ARG A 15 3.07 -35.34 -17.11
CA ARG A 15 1.93 -34.68 -16.46
C ARG A 15 1.06 -35.73 -15.79
N THR A 16 1.27 -35.87 -14.49
CA THR A 16 0.49 -36.75 -13.61
C THR A 16 -0.08 -35.92 -12.46
N SER A 17 -0.88 -36.51 -11.60
CA SER A 17 -1.43 -35.84 -10.41
C SER A 17 -0.36 -35.36 -9.40
N ASP A 18 0.81 -35.99 -9.47
CA ASP A 18 1.92 -35.80 -8.52
C ASP A 18 3.20 -35.30 -9.17
N ARG A 19 3.25 -35.14 -10.49
CA ARG A 19 4.46 -34.71 -11.19
C ARG A 19 4.17 -33.99 -12.50
N VAL A 20 4.83 -32.85 -12.67
CA VAL A 20 4.91 -32.11 -13.94
C VAL A 20 6.38 -31.93 -14.33
N THR A 21 6.72 -32.29 -15.58
CA THR A 21 8.06 -32.09 -16.13
C THR A 21 7.94 -31.41 -17.49
N TRP A 22 8.66 -30.32 -17.68
CA TRP A 22 8.66 -29.52 -18.90
C TRP A 22 10.08 -29.09 -19.28
N SER A 23 10.26 -28.56 -20.49
CA SER A 23 11.57 -28.13 -20.98
C SER A 23 11.89 -26.73 -20.47
N THR A 24 13.06 -26.55 -19.82
CA THR A 24 13.55 -25.27 -19.34
C THR A 24 14.01 -24.30 -20.44
N GLN A 25 14.03 -24.74 -21.72
CA GLN A 25 14.39 -23.86 -22.84
C GLN A 25 13.53 -22.61 -22.96
N ARG A 26 12.27 -22.67 -22.51
CA ARG A 26 11.40 -21.48 -22.43
C ARG A 26 11.85 -20.43 -21.42
N LEU A 27 12.66 -20.82 -20.45
CA LEU A 27 13.18 -19.88 -19.44
C LEU A 27 14.33 -19.05 -19.98
N VAL A 28 15.07 -19.50 -20.97
CA VAL A 28 16.29 -18.82 -21.44
C VAL A 28 16.04 -17.34 -21.76
N PRO A 29 15.03 -16.95 -22.57
CA PRO A 29 14.77 -15.54 -22.84
C PRO A 29 14.35 -14.74 -21.60
N LEU A 30 13.72 -15.40 -20.63
CA LEU A 30 13.34 -14.78 -19.36
C LEU A 30 14.55 -14.57 -18.46
N LEU A 31 15.45 -15.55 -18.39
CA LEU A 31 16.68 -15.46 -17.60
C LEU A 31 17.59 -14.36 -18.13
N GLU A 32 17.72 -14.23 -19.46
CA GLU A 32 18.43 -13.13 -20.09
C GLU A 32 17.81 -11.76 -19.72
N GLN A 33 16.48 -11.66 -19.80
CA GLN A 33 15.79 -10.44 -19.41
C GLN A 33 15.91 -10.15 -17.91
N ALA A 34 15.83 -11.18 -17.07
CA ALA A 34 15.94 -11.06 -15.62
C ALA A 34 17.36 -10.60 -15.23
N SER A 35 18.40 -11.20 -15.83
CA SER A 35 19.80 -10.81 -15.63
C SER A 35 20.06 -9.35 -16.00
N LEU A 36 19.59 -8.92 -17.18
CA LEU A 36 19.80 -7.54 -17.66
C LEU A 36 19.10 -6.48 -16.81
N ARG A 37 18.07 -6.84 -16.04
CA ARG A 37 17.22 -5.92 -15.29
C ARG A 37 17.20 -6.19 -13.78
N ASP A 38 18.02 -7.10 -13.30
CA ASP A 38 18.07 -7.56 -11.90
C ASP A 38 16.67 -7.94 -11.36
N MET A 39 15.97 -8.80 -12.11
CA MET A 39 14.59 -9.18 -11.78
C MET A 39 14.54 -10.48 -10.98
N GLY A 40 13.70 -10.52 -9.96
CA GLY A 40 13.34 -11.75 -9.26
C GLY A 40 12.52 -12.71 -10.14
N ILE A 41 12.76 -14.00 -9.99
CA ILE A 41 11.99 -15.08 -10.65
C ILE A 41 11.06 -15.70 -9.61
N LEU A 42 9.76 -15.75 -9.94
CA LEU A 42 8.76 -16.48 -9.16
C LEU A 42 8.26 -17.67 -9.96
N ARG A 43 8.48 -18.89 -9.45
CA ARG A 43 7.85 -20.10 -9.94
C ARG A 43 6.54 -20.34 -9.23
N ILE A 44 5.47 -20.63 -9.96
CA ILE A 44 4.19 -21.03 -9.37
C ILE A 44 3.76 -22.37 -9.96
N HIS A 45 3.36 -23.32 -9.12
CA HIS A 45 2.73 -24.56 -9.55
C HIS A 45 1.52 -24.90 -8.66
N SER A 46 0.70 -25.83 -9.05
CA SER A 46 -0.49 -26.23 -8.29
C SER A 46 -0.35 -27.60 -7.65
N HIS A 47 -0.94 -27.77 -6.46
CA HIS A 47 -1.17 -29.05 -5.82
C HIS A 47 -2.64 -29.43 -5.94
N PRO A 48 -3.03 -30.24 -6.95
CA PRO A 48 -4.44 -30.57 -7.21
C PRO A 48 -5.11 -31.37 -6.09
N ASN A 49 -4.32 -32.06 -5.26
CA ASN A 49 -4.78 -32.84 -4.08
C ASN A 49 -4.97 -31.98 -2.82
N GLY A 50 -4.57 -30.70 -2.85
CA GLY A 50 -4.73 -29.77 -1.74
C GLY A 50 -3.63 -29.83 -0.69
N ASP A 51 -2.51 -30.50 -0.95
CA ASP A 51 -1.37 -30.54 -0.02
C ASP A 51 -0.77 -29.14 0.16
N GLU A 52 -0.66 -28.71 1.40
CA GLU A 52 -0.15 -27.39 1.82
C GLU A 52 1.32 -27.43 2.29
N TRP A 53 2.14 -28.27 1.68
CA TRP A 53 3.58 -28.36 1.92
C TRP A 53 4.34 -28.63 0.64
N PHE A 54 5.60 -28.30 0.59
CA PHE A 54 6.51 -28.67 -0.48
C PHE A 54 6.92 -30.11 -0.34
N SER A 55 6.68 -30.93 -1.36
CA SER A 55 7.09 -32.34 -1.39
C SER A 55 8.59 -32.48 -1.66
N SER A 56 9.14 -33.67 -1.43
CA SER A 56 10.55 -33.94 -1.78
C SER A 56 10.80 -33.87 -3.31
N VAL A 57 9.76 -33.95 -4.13
CA VAL A 57 9.85 -33.74 -5.58
C VAL A 57 9.98 -32.24 -5.87
N ASP A 58 9.20 -31.40 -5.17
CA ASP A 58 9.28 -29.94 -5.28
C ASP A 58 10.65 -29.46 -4.81
N ASP A 59 11.16 -29.98 -3.70
CA ASP A 59 12.47 -29.62 -3.17
C ASP A 59 13.59 -29.86 -4.19
N ARG A 60 13.64 -31.05 -4.78
CA ARG A 60 14.63 -31.36 -5.82
C ARG A 60 14.48 -30.46 -7.06
N SER A 61 13.24 -30.30 -7.50
CA SER A 61 12.94 -29.47 -8.66
C SER A 61 13.29 -27.99 -8.46
N ASP A 62 13.05 -27.46 -7.27
CA ASP A 62 13.39 -26.07 -6.93
C ASP A 62 14.89 -25.89 -6.78
N ILE A 63 15.62 -26.83 -6.14
CA ILE A 63 17.08 -26.79 -6.05
C ILE A 63 17.69 -26.75 -7.45
N ASP A 64 17.30 -27.64 -8.34
CA ASP A 64 17.82 -27.71 -9.70
C ASP A 64 17.51 -26.42 -10.50
N LEU A 65 16.27 -25.93 -10.38
CA LEU A 65 15.82 -24.72 -11.06
C LEU A 65 16.57 -23.48 -10.55
N PHE A 66 16.58 -23.24 -9.24
CA PHE A 66 17.12 -22.00 -8.69
C PHE A 66 18.64 -21.96 -8.72
N ASN A 67 19.34 -23.09 -8.64
CA ASN A 67 20.77 -23.15 -8.94
C ASN A 67 21.06 -22.64 -10.36
N SER A 68 20.25 -23.06 -11.34
CA SER A 68 20.37 -22.57 -12.71
C SER A 68 20.01 -21.09 -12.81
N VAL A 69 18.95 -20.64 -12.15
CA VAL A 69 18.50 -19.24 -12.16
C VAL A 69 19.59 -18.32 -11.59
N PHE A 70 20.14 -18.64 -10.43
CA PHE A 70 21.24 -17.87 -9.82
C PHE A 70 22.49 -17.86 -10.69
N GLY A 71 22.83 -19.00 -11.30
CA GLY A 71 23.96 -19.09 -12.23
C GLY A 71 23.81 -18.23 -13.49
N TRP A 72 22.57 -17.92 -13.92
CA TRP A 72 22.28 -17.04 -15.05
C TRP A 72 22.19 -15.57 -14.68
N THR A 73 21.56 -15.28 -13.53
CA THR A 73 21.22 -13.90 -13.14
C THR A 73 22.32 -13.22 -12.34
N ASP A 74 23.20 -13.99 -11.70
CA ASP A 74 24.18 -13.49 -10.72
C ASP A 74 23.53 -12.56 -9.66
N SER A 75 22.25 -12.80 -9.37
CA SER A 75 21.46 -11.97 -8.46
C SER A 75 21.86 -12.23 -7.01
N ARG A 76 21.91 -11.15 -6.23
CA ARG A 76 22.10 -11.21 -4.77
C ARG A 76 20.75 -11.28 -4.04
N PHE A 77 19.65 -11.01 -4.74
CA PHE A 77 18.31 -11.00 -4.17
C PHE A 77 17.67 -12.39 -4.29
N PRO A 78 16.77 -12.74 -3.37
CA PRO A 78 16.08 -14.02 -3.42
C PRO A 78 15.16 -14.11 -4.64
N HIS A 79 15.01 -15.33 -5.12
CA HIS A 79 13.92 -15.72 -6.01
C HIS A 79 12.81 -16.39 -5.18
N ALA A 80 11.72 -16.86 -5.77
CA ALA A 80 10.66 -17.48 -4.99
C ALA A 80 9.99 -18.65 -5.71
N SER A 81 9.51 -19.61 -4.92
CA SER A 81 8.63 -20.68 -5.36
C SER A 81 7.32 -20.63 -4.57
N ALA A 82 6.19 -20.78 -5.25
CA ALA A 82 4.89 -20.79 -4.63
C ALA A 82 4.03 -21.94 -5.15
N VAL A 83 3.13 -22.39 -4.30
CA VAL A 83 2.15 -23.45 -4.58
C VAL A 83 0.75 -22.85 -4.45
N MET A 84 -0.11 -23.18 -5.42
CA MET A 84 -1.53 -22.86 -5.39
C MET A 84 -2.33 -24.13 -5.14
N VAL A 85 -3.19 -24.13 -4.13
CA VAL A 85 -4.12 -25.22 -3.83
C VAL A 85 -5.48 -25.02 -4.52
N PRO A 86 -6.36 -26.04 -4.57
CA PRO A 86 -7.59 -26.02 -5.39
C PRO A 86 -8.57 -24.88 -5.06
N ASP A 87 -8.58 -24.40 -3.82
CA ASP A 87 -9.41 -23.25 -3.38
C ASP A 87 -8.81 -21.89 -3.71
N GLY A 88 -7.67 -21.86 -4.39
CA GLY A 88 -6.97 -20.64 -4.80
C GLY A 88 -6.03 -20.06 -3.76
N ARG A 89 -5.94 -20.63 -2.55
CA ARG A 89 -4.95 -20.21 -1.56
C ARG A 89 -3.54 -20.52 -2.04
N MET A 90 -2.60 -19.69 -1.59
CA MET A 90 -1.20 -19.82 -1.94
C MET A 90 -0.31 -19.84 -0.70
N PHE A 91 0.77 -20.60 -0.77
CA PHE A 91 1.90 -20.52 0.15
C PHE A 91 3.20 -20.59 -0.65
N GLY A 92 4.31 -20.19 -0.03
CA GLY A 92 5.54 -20.11 -0.80
C GLY A 92 6.81 -20.07 0.07
N ARG A 93 7.94 -20.05 -0.62
CA ARG A 93 9.27 -19.94 -0.04
C ARG A 93 10.17 -19.07 -0.91
N ALA A 94 11.06 -18.33 -0.26
CA ALA A 94 12.16 -17.66 -0.92
C ALA A 94 13.30 -18.66 -1.15
N ALA A 95 13.86 -18.65 -2.35
CA ALA A 95 15.08 -19.37 -2.70
C ALA A 95 16.25 -18.39 -2.57
N MET A 96 17.23 -18.74 -1.72
CA MET A 96 18.39 -17.90 -1.44
C MET A 96 19.60 -18.31 -2.29
N ALA A 97 20.54 -17.38 -2.50
CA ALA A 97 21.72 -17.62 -3.33
C ALA A 97 22.65 -18.72 -2.77
N ASP A 98 22.58 -19.02 -1.49
CA ASP A 98 23.32 -20.11 -0.84
C ASP A 98 22.65 -21.49 -1.00
N GLY A 99 21.54 -21.55 -1.75
CA GLY A 99 20.77 -22.76 -1.99
C GLY A 99 19.77 -23.10 -0.87
N SER A 100 19.66 -22.28 0.18
CA SER A 100 18.66 -22.47 1.23
C SER A 100 17.29 -21.97 0.83
N PHE A 101 16.25 -22.44 1.51
CA PHE A 101 14.88 -21.97 1.36
C PHE A 101 14.36 -21.39 2.67
N GLN A 102 13.68 -20.25 2.58
CA GLN A 102 13.02 -19.61 3.71
C GLN A 102 11.52 -19.50 3.43
N PRO A 103 10.64 -19.93 4.35
CA PRO A 103 9.20 -19.76 4.18
C PRO A 103 8.85 -18.28 3.97
N LEU A 104 7.92 -17.99 3.07
CA LEU A 104 7.32 -16.66 2.98
C LEU A 104 6.33 -16.47 4.12
N ASN A 105 6.39 -15.33 4.80
CA ASN A 105 5.44 -14.99 5.85
C ASN A 105 4.05 -14.75 5.28
N SER A 106 3.98 -14.04 4.15
CA SER A 106 2.72 -13.74 3.48
C SER A 106 2.87 -13.68 1.96
N ILE A 107 1.74 -13.81 1.28
CA ILE A 107 1.60 -13.55 -0.16
C ILE A 107 0.39 -12.62 -0.31
N LEU A 108 0.59 -11.50 -0.98
CA LEU A 108 -0.45 -10.52 -1.25
C LEU A 108 -0.63 -10.32 -2.75
N VAL A 109 -1.88 -10.33 -3.22
CA VAL A 109 -2.24 -10.02 -4.60
C VAL A 109 -3.21 -8.83 -4.60
N PRO A 110 -2.75 -7.62 -4.95
CA PRO A 110 -3.56 -6.40 -4.95
C PRO A 110 -4.37 -6.29 -6.26
N GLY A 111 -5.49 -7.01 -6.33
CA GLY A 111 -6.47 -6.92 -7.41
C GLY A 111 -7.59 -5.92 -7.09
N HIS A 112 -8.76 -6.08 -7.72
CA HIS A 112 -9.98 -5.39 -7.28
C HIS A 112 -10.38 -5.86 -5.89
N ASP A 113 -10.23 -7.15 -5.62
CA ASP A 113 -10.15 -7.73 -4.27
C ASP A 113 -8.68 -7.85 -3.86
N ILE A 114 -8.43 -7.84 -2.56
CA ILE A 114 -7.10 -8.04 -2.00
C ILE A 114 -7.03 -9.47 -1.47
N ALA A 115 -6.34 -10.33 -2.21
CA ALA A 115 -6.05 -11.67 -1.71
C ALA A 115 -4.79 -11.61 -0.83
N PHE A 116 -4.93 -12.09 0.39
CA PHE A 116 -3.86 -12.11 1.37
C PHE A 116 -3.84 -13.47 2.08
N TRP A 117 -2.72 -14.17 1.95
CA TRP A 117 -2.45 -15.45 2.60
C TRP A 117 -1.21 -15.30 3.47
N HIS A 118 -1.25 -15.86 4.66
CA HIS A 118 -0.13 -15.83 5.61
C HIS A 118 0.15 -17.23 6.15
N SER A 119 1.40 -17.49 6.51
CA SER A 119 1.87 -18.78 7.00
C SER A 119 1.64 -18.97 8.52
N GLY A 120 1.25 -17.92 9.24
CA GLY A 120 0.95 -17.97 10.66
C GLY A 120 -0.27 -18.83 10.95
N GLY A 121 -0.17 -19.76 11.88
CA GLY A 121 -1.32 -20.49 12.42
C GLY A 121 -2.25 -19.49 13.12
N GLY A 122 -3.56 -19.61 12.86
CA GLY A 122 -4.57 -18.67 13.34
C GLY A 122 -4.36 -18.27 14.79
N SER A 123 -4.15 -16.98 15.00
CA SER A 123 -4.06 -16.39 16.34
C SER A 123 -5.34 -16.69 17.10
N ARG A 124 -5.24 -16.98 18.41
CA ARG A 124 -6.41 -17.10 19.27
C ARG A 124 -7.16 -15.77 19.23
N VAL A 125 -8.39 -15.80 18.74
CA VAL A 125 -9.25 -14.62 18.69
C VAL A 125 -9.42 -14.07 20.10
N SER A 126 -9.04 -12.81 20.31
CA SER A 126 -9.21 -12.15 21.59
C SER A 126 -10.71 -11.89 21.87
N ALA A 127 -11.08 -11.77 23.15
CA ALA A 127 -12.45 -11.43 23.51
C ALA A 127 -12.95 -10.12 22.86
N SER A 128 -12.05 -9.18 22.59
CA SER A 128 -12.34 -7.92 21.90
C SER A 128 -12.67 -8.11 20.42
N ALA A 129 -12.16 -9.15 19.78
CA ALA A 129 -12.39 -9.43 18.36
C ALA A 129 -13.64 -10.30 18.11
N GLN A 130 -14.26 -10.87 19.13
CA GLN A 130 -15.42 -11.78 18.97
C GLN A 130 -16.57 -11.18 18.14
N ARG A 131 -16.87 -9.89 18.31
CA ARG A 131 -17.95 -9.24 17.55
C ARG A 131 -17.59 -9.02 16.08
N HIS A 132 -16.33 -8.77 15.77
CA HIS A 132 -15.86 -8.69 14.40
C HIS A 132 -15.89 -10.07 13.74
N GLU A 133 -15.49 -11.11 14.49
CA GLU A 133 -15.55 -12.50 14.05
C GLU A 133 -16.98 -12.96 13.74
N GLN A 134 -17.98 -12.51 14.51
CA GLN A 134 -19.39 -12.80 14.24
C GLN A 134 -19.86 -12.28 12.88
N LEU A 135 -19.29 -11.18 12.40
CA LEU A 135 -19.63 -10.59 11.10
C LEU A 135 -18.78 -11.14 9.97
N PHE A 136 -17.46 -11.16 10.13
CA PHE A 136 -16.51 -11.45 9.06
C PHE A 136 -15.92 -12.87 9.12
N GLY A 137 -16.19 -13.62 10.20
CA GLY A 137 -15.59 -14.93 10.45
C GLY A 137 -14.14 -14.88 10.96
N ALA A 138 -13.70 -15.99 11.54
CA ALA A 138 -12.35 -16.14 12.11
C ALA A 138 -11.24 -15.90 11.09
N GLY A 139 -11.48 -16.28 9.83
CA GLY A 139 -10.48 -16.12 8.75
C GLY A 139 -10.12 -14.65 8.45
N THR A 140 -11.10 -13.74 8.46
CA THR A 140 -10.85 -12.32 8.23
C THR A 140 -10.18 -11.67 9.44
N THR A 141 -10.59 -12.01 10.64
CA THR A 141 -9.95 -11.57 11.88
C THR A 141 -8.48 -12.00 11.92
N SER A 142 -8.19 -13.25 11.54
CA SER A 142 -6.82 -13.75 11.42
C SER A 142 -6.01 -13.00 10.37
N ARG A 143 -6.59 -12.69 9.20
CA ARG A 143 -5.90 -11.87 8.18
C ARG A 143 -5.55 -10.47 8.69
N LEU A 144 -6.47 -9.82 9.39
CA LEU A 144 -6.21 -8.49 9.97
C LEU A 144 -5.07 -8.52 10.99
N SER A 145 -5.01 -9.56 11.85
CA SER A 145 -3.95 -9.69 12.86
C SER A 145 -2.55 -9.97 12.29
N GLU A 146 -2.45 -10.38 11.05
CA GLU A 146 -1.18 -10.58 10.35
C GLU A 146 -0.83 -9.43 9.38
N LEU A 147 -1.79 -8.53 9.13
CA LEU A 147 -1.63 -7.45 8.15
C LEU A 147 -0.77 -6.32 8.73
N ALA A 148 0.20 -5.87 7.93
CA ALA A 148 0.97 -4.66 8.19
C ALA A 148 0.40 -3.48 7.36
N VAL A 149 0.01 -2.39 8.03
CA VAL A 149 -0.62 -1.24 7.39
C VAL A 149 0.16 0.04 7.66
N ALA A 150 0.53 0.76 6.60
CA ALA A 150 1.08 2.10 6.73
C ALA A 150 -0.03 3.16 6.69
N VAL A 151 0.05 4.15 7.58
CA VAL A 151 -0.79 5.35 7.56
C VAL A 151 0.12 6.56 7.42
N VAL A 152 0.03 7.24 6.29
CA VAL A 152 0.83 8.42 5.97
C VAL A 152 -0.03 9.67 6.13
N GLY A 153 0.32 10.48 7.14
CA GLY A 153 -0.48 11.59 7.64
C GLY A 153 -1.32 11.19 8.86
N CYS A 154 -0.98 11.74 10.04
CA CYS A 154 -1.60 11.42 11.33
C CYS A 154 -2.50 12.56 11.85
N SER A 155 -3.14 13.29 10.94
CA SER A 155 -4.01 14.42 11.27
C SER A 155 -5.50 14.06 11.20
N GLY A 156 -6.34 14.93 10.63
CA GLY A 156 -7.79 14.86 10.66
C GLY A 156 -8.41 13.57 10.11
N THR A 157 -7.91 13.05 8.98
CA THR A 157 -8.36 11.77 8.40
C THR A 157 -7.52 10.59 8.90
N GLY A 158 -6.22 10.80 9.15
CA GLY A 158 -5.33 9.71 9.59
C GLY A 158 -5.58 9.26 11.01
N SER A 159 -5.85 10.16 11.95
CA SER A 159 -6.09 9.77 13.34
C SER A 159 -7.31 8.85 13.50
N PRO A 160 -8.48 9.06 12.84
CA PRO A 160 -9.56 8.09 12.89
C PRO A 160 -9.30 6.81 12.09
N VAL A 161 -8.49 6.82 11.03
CA VAL A 161 -8.04 5.58 10.36
C VAL A 161 -7.21 4.74 11.33
N ILE A 162 -6.23 5.34 11.99
CA ILE A 162 -5.36 4.67 12.98
C ILE A 162 -6.19 4.06 14.12
N GLU A 163 -7.13 4.83 14.67
CA GLU A 163 -8.05 4.37 15.74
C GLU A 163 -8.82 3.12 15.30
N GLN A 164 -9.41 3.15 14.11
CA GLN A 164 -10.22 2.05 13.59
C GLN A 164 -9.38 0.81 13.29
N LEU A 165 -8.23 0.95 12.63
CA LEU A 165 -7.34 -0.16 12.32
C LEU A 165 -6.81 -0.84 13.58
N THR A 166 -6.46 -0.07 14.60
CA THR A 166 -6.06 -0.60 15.91
C THR A 166 -7.18 -1.43 16.54
N ARG A 167 -8.43 -0.90 16.55
CA ARG A 167 -9.58 -1.61 17.12
C ARG A 167 -10.01 -2.82 16.31
N LEU A 168 -9.77 -2.85 15.01
CA LEU A 168 -9.95 -4.02 14.15
C LEU A 168 -8.90 -5.10 14.39
N GLY A 169 -7.84 -4.79 15.14
CA GLY A 169 -6.80 -5.74 15.49
C GLY A 169 -5.78 -5.98 14.38
N VAL A 170 -5.47 -4.93 13.61
CA VAL A 170 -4.37 -4.98 12.63
C VAL A 170 -3.07 -5.30 13.35
N GLY A 171 -2.30 -6.24 12.79
CA GLY A 171 -1.10 -6.77 13.45
C GLY A 171 0.03 -5.75 13.60
N ARG A 172 0.34 -4.99 12.56
CA ARG A 172 1.38 -3.95 12.57
C ARG A 172 0.87 -2.65 11.96
N LEU A 173 1.18 -1.53 12.59
CA LEU A 173 0.95 -0.19 12.06
C LEU A 173 2.27 0.57 11.92
N VAL A 174 2.49 1.17 10.75
CA VAL A 174 3.59 2.10 10.48
C VAL A 174 2.98 3.50 10.29
N LEU A 175 3.33 4.44 11.17
CA LEU A 175 2.79 5.80 11.17
C LEU A 175 3.85 6.78 10.67
N VAL A 176 3.55 7.51 9.60
CA VAL A 176 4.47 8.48 8.99
C VAL A 176 3.83 9.87 9.03
N ASP A 177 4.42 10.81 9.75
CA ASP A 177 4.02 12.22 9.76
C ASP A 177 5.20 13.07 10.28
N PRO A 178 5.64 14.13 9.57
CA PRO A 178 6.74 14.98 10.00
C PRO A 178 6.34 15.98 11.10
N ASP A 179 5.05 16.29 11.24
CA ASP A 179 4.55 17.44 11.95
C ASP A 179 4.35 17.20 13.45
N CYS A 180 4.33 18.31 14.17
CA CYS A 180 3.90 18.37 15.57
C CYS A 180 2.44 18.85 15.67
N VAL A 181 1.81 18.59 16.80
CA VAL A 181 0.47 19.07 17.13
C VAL A 181 0.53 20.58 17.38
N GLU A 182 -0.43 21.31 16.81
CA GLU A 182 -0.68 22.71 17.01
C GLU A 182 -2.09 22.94 17.58
N GLU A 183 -2.34 24.09 18.21
CA GLU A 183 -3.64 24.39 18.79
C GLU A 183 -4.78 24.33 17.76
N ARG A 184 -4.52 24.81 16.52
CA ARG A 184 -5.46 24.74 15.39
C ARG A 184 -5.78 23.31 14.92
N ASN A 185 -5.03 22.31 15.37
CA ASN A 185 -5.25 20.90 15.02
C ASN A 185 -6.16 20.17 16.02
N LEU A 186 -6.35 20.72 17.23
CA LEU A 186 -7.09 20.06 18.32
C LEU A 186 -8.56 19.79 17.99
N ASN A 187 -9.11 20.51 17.03
CA ASN A 187 -10.49 20.34 16.57
C ASN A 187 -10.72 19.07 15.72
N ARG A 188 -9.64 18.38 15.30
CA ARG A 188 -9.75 17.26 14.36
C ARG A 188 -8.79 16.10 14.58
N ILE A 189 -7.72 16.25 15.34
CA ILE A 189 -6.82 15.13 15.66
C ILE A 189 -7.35 14.40 16.88
N LEU A 190 -7.74 13.15 16.71
CA LEU A 190 -8.20 12.31 17.80
C LEU A 190 -7.10 12.12 18.85
N ASN A 191 -7.47 12.09 20.12
CA ASN A 191 -6.57 11.87 21.26
C ASN A 191 -5.50 12.95 21.49
N ALA A 192 -5.50 14.05 20.69
CA ALA A 192 -4.64 15.19 20.93
C ALA A 192 -5.21 16.09 22.04
N THR A 193 -4.34 16.62 22.89
CA THR A 193 -4.68 17.49 24.01
C THR A 193 -4.03 18.88 23.87
N ARG A 194 -4.50 19.87 24.67
CA ARG A 194 -3.86 21.18 24.72
C ARG A 194 -2.40 21.10 25.18
N GLU A 195 -2.09 20.15 26.06
CA GLU A 195 -0.71 19.92 26.50
C GLU A 195 0.17 19.44 25.33
N ASP A 196 -0.35 18.56 24.44
CA ASP A 196 0.37 18.11 23.26
C ASP A 196 0.69 19.28 22.31
N ALA A 197 -0.27 20.21 22.14
CA ALA A 197 -0.06 21.40 21.32
C ALA A 197 0.95 22.36 21.97
N TYR A 198 0.86 22.56 23.29
CA TYR A 198 1.79 23.40 24.04
C TYR A 198 3.23 22.87 23.97
N LEU A 199 3.40 21.56 24.12
CA LEU A 199 4.69 20.87 24.06
C LEU A 199 5.16 20.59 22.63
N LYS A 200 4.39 20.97 21.61
CA LYS A 200 4.64 20.64 20.19
C LYS A 200 4.96 19.16 20.01
N ARG A 201 4.16 18.30 20.62
CA ARG A 201 4.40 16.87 20.56
C ARG A 201 4.21 16.36 19.12
N PRO A 202 5.12 15.51 18.58
CA PRO A 202 4.94 14.92 17.26
C PRO A 202 3.59 14.20 17.14
N LYS A 203 2.88 14.38 16.02
CA LYS A 203 1.57 13.74 15.80
C LYS A 203 1.65 12.23 15.91
N VAL A 204 2.71 11.62 15.37
CA VAL A 204 2.97 10.15 15.47
C VAL A 204 3.07 9.70 16.93
N ASN A 205 3.66 10.51 17.82
CA ASN A 205 3.80 10.18 19.25
C ASN A 205 2.46 10.26 20.00
N VAL A 206 1.58 11.19 19.61
CA VAL A 206 0.22 11.25 20.15
C VAL A 206 -0.56 10.01 19.79
N MET A 207 -0.47 9.55 18.53
CA MET A 207 -1.09 8.31 18.10
C MET A 207 -0.48 7.09 18.79
N ALA A 208 0.84 7.03 18.95
CA ALA A 208 1.50 5.96 19.68
C ALA A 208 0.99 5.82 21.13
N ARG A 209 0.85 6.96 21.83
CA ARG A 209 0.26 6.99 23.17
C ARG A 209 -1.18 6.48 23.18
N ALA A 210 -1.99 6.86 22.20
CA ALA A 210 -3.37 6.42 22.07
C ALA A 210 -3.47 4.90 21.86
N ILE A 211 -2.68 4.34 20.91
CA ILE A 211 -2.62 2.92 20.63
C ILE A 211 -2.19 2.13 21.88
N ALA A 212 -1.13 2.58 22.55
CA ALA A 212 -0.69 1.94 23.80
C ALA A 212 -1.78 1.95 24.88
N SER A 213 -2.56 3.04 24.98
CA SER A 213 -3.65 3.15 25.94
C SER A 213 -4.85 2.24 25.63
N MET A 214 -5.04 1.84 24.38
CA MET A 214 -6.08 0.90 23.98
C MET A 214 -5.75 -0.54 24.39
N GLY A 215 -4.47 -0.89 24.56
CA GLY A 215 -4.04 -2.19 25.04
C GLY A 215 -4.22 -3.35 24.06
N PHE A 216 -4.33 -3.07 22.74
CA PHE A 216 -4.32 -4.11 21.71
C PHE A 216 -2.89 -4.57 21.40
N ALA A 217 -2.76 -5.77 20.80
CA ALA A 217 -1.47 -6.38 20.47
C ALA A 217 -0.85 -5.85 19.16
N THR A 218 -1.34 -4.74 18.64
CA THR A 218 -0.82 -4.11 17.42
C THR A 218 0.63 -3.67 17.62
N GLU A 219 1.55 -4.20 16.81
CA GLU A 219 2.93 -3.72 16.73
C GLU A 219 2.95 -2.34 16.08
N LEU A 220 3.76 -1.44 16.64
CA LEU A 220 3.79 -0.05 16.19
C LEU A 220 5.19 0.41 15.85
N GLU A 221 5.34 0.93 14.64
CA GLU A 221 6.50 1.71 14.21
C GLU A 221 6.09 3.15 13.93
N ILE A 222 6.87 4.12 14.45
CA ILE A 222 6.66 5.54 14.20
C ILE A 222 7.83 6.13 13.41
N VAL A 223 7.52 6.89 12.38
CA VAL A 223 8.47 7.59 11.52
C VAL A 223 8.12 9.06 11.50
N GLN A 224 8.76 9.82 12.39
CA GLN A 224 8.65 11.29 12.41
C GLN A 224 9.52 11.88 11.29
N ALA A 225 9.08 11.75 10.06
CA ALA A 225 9.79 12.25 8.89
C ALA A 225 8.80 12.56 7.75
N ASN A 226 9.27 13.38 6.81
CA ASN A 226 8.56 13.55 5.54
C ASN A 226 8.61 12.21 4.76
N LEU A 227 7.53 11.91 4.04
CA LEU A 227 7.49 10.73 3.17
C LEU A 227 8.63 10.71 2.13
N ALA A 228 9.08 11.90 1.68
CA ALA A 228 10.22 12.04 0.78
C ALA A 228 11.57 11.84 1.49
N SER A 229 11.66 10.91 2.43
CA SER A 229 12.91 10.45 3.04
C SER A 229 13.10 8.95 2.81
N PRO A 230 14.34 8.48 2.59
CA PRO A 230 14.60 7.04 2.39
C PRO A 230 14.05 6.17 3.52
N ARG A 231 14.17 6.63 4.76
CA ARG A 231 13.64 5.93 5.94
C ARG A 231 12.12 5.75 5.87
N ALA A 232 11.37 6.81 5.51
CA ALA A 232 9.92 6.73 5.43
C ALA A 232 9.47 5.84 4.24
N VAL A 233 10.14 5.96 3.08
CA VAL A 233 9.87 5.10 1.92
C VAL A 233 10.06 3.64 2.28
N LYS A 234 11.18 3.27 2.92
CA LYS A 234 11.48 1.88 3.31
C LYS A 234 10.46 1.35 4.32
N ALA A 235 10.14 2.13 5.36
CA ALA A 235 9.16 1.72 6.37
C ALA A 235 7.77 1.47 5.77
N VAL A 236 7.31 2.31 4.83
CA VAL A 236 6.04 2.10 4.12
C VAL A 236 6.13 0.91 3.18
N ALA A 237 7.27 0.71 2.50
CA ALA A 237 7.49 -0.39 1.57
C ALA A 237 7.42 -1.79 2.21
N GLU A 238 7.68 -1.88 3.51
CA GLU A 238 7.58 -3.12 4.31
C GLU A 238 6.15 -3.46 4.75
N CYS A 239 5.17 -2.64 4.38
CA CYS A 239 3.77 -2.88 4.70
C CYS A 239 3.05 -3.62 3.57
N ASP A 240 1.88 -4.19 3.90
CA ASP A 240 1.00 -4.87 2.94
C ASP A 240 -0.02 -3.92 2.31
N VAL A 241 -0.41 -2.85 3.02
CA VAL A 241 -1.42 -1.87 2.60
C VAL A 241 -1.01 -0.48 3.04
N VAL A 242 -1.36 0.54 2.26
CA VAL A 242 -1.09 1.93 2.64
C VAL A 242 -2.33 2.82 2.56
N PHE A 243 -2.52 3.65 3.61
CA PHE A 243 -3.50 4.73 3.64
C PHE A 243 -2.78 6.07 3.49
N GLY A 244 -3.17 6.86 2.50
CA GLY A 244 -2.74 8.24 2.30
C GLY A 244 -3.77 9.20 2.89
N CYS A 245 -3.38 9.84 3.98
CA CYS A 245 -4.21 10.80 4.74
C CYS A 245 -3.61 12.21 4.65
N MET A 246 -2.95 12.50 3.53
CA MET A 246 -2.30 13.76 3.25
C MET A 246 -3.14 14.62 2.30
N ASP A 247 -3.00 15.91 2.40
CA ASP A 247 -3.62 16.90 1.50
C ASP A 247 -2.65 17.43 0.42
N GLY A 248 -1.35 17.22 0.59
CA GLY A 248 -0.31 17.70 -0.32
C GLY A 248 -0.21 16.90 -1.63
N VAL A 249 -0.10 17.62 -2.76
CA VAL A 249 0.01 17.02 -4.11
C VAL A 249 1.28 16.17 -4.24
N GLU A 250 2.43 16.67 -3.77
CA GLU A 250 3.70 15.93 -3.85
C GLU A 250 3.65 14.62 -3.05
N GLY A 251 3.10 14.66 -1.83
CA GLY A 251 2.96 13.47 -1.00
C GLY A 251 2.08 12.41 -1.64
N ARG A 252 0.92 12.81 -2.19
CA ARG A 252 0.02 11.90 -2.93
C ARG A 252 0.69 11.30 -4.16
N HIS A 253 1.42 12.12 -4.93
CA HIS A 253 2.16 11.65 -6.10
C HIS A 253 3.24 10.63 -5.70
N LEU A 254 4.01 10.95 -4.67
CA LEU A 254 5.06 10.07 -4.16
C LEU A 254 4.49 8.76 -3.63
N LEU A 255 3.36 8.81 -2.89
CA LEU A 255 2.72 7.62 -2.36
C LEU A 255 2.14 6.73 -3.47
N ASN A 256 1.55 7.33 -4.51
CA ASN A 256 1.10 6.59 -5.69
C ASN A 256 2.28 5.89 -6.40
N ARG A 257 3.42 6.58 -6.53
CA ARG A 257 4.64 6.02 -7.11
C ARG A 257 5.20 4.88 -6.25
N LEU A 258 5.30 5.09 -4.92
CA LEU A 258 5.74 4.07 -3.96
C LEU A 258 4.86 2.83 -4.04
N ALA A 259 3.53 2.98 -4.02
CA ALA A 259 2.58 1.88 -4.14
C ALA A 259 2.80 1.07 -5.42
N THR A 260 3.16 1.73 -6.53
CA THR A 260 3.49 1.05 -7.79
C THR A 260 4.81 0.28 -7.71
N PHE A 261 5.87 0.91 -7.18
CA PHE A 261 7.20 0.28 -7.09
C PHE A 261 7.20 -0.97 -6.21
N TYR A 262 6.46 -0.94 -5.10
CA TYR A 262 6.41 -2.04 -4.13
C TYR A 262 5.15 -2.90 -4.23
N VAL A 263 4.31 -2.64 -5.23
CA VAL A 263 3.08 -3.43 -5.51
C VAL A 263 2.10 -3.41 -4.33
N LEU A 264 1.89 -2.24 -3.73
CA LEU A 264 1.01 -2.06 -2.57
C LEU A 264 -0.39 -1.58 -2.99
N PRO A 265 -1.47 -2.12 -2.44
CA PRO A 265 -2.79 -1.51 -2.51
C PRO A 265 -2.79 -0.21 -1.70
N TYR A 266 -3.28 0.87 -2.32
CA TYR A 266 -3.24 2.21 -1.76
C TYR A 266 -4.65 2.80 -1.65
N PHE A 267 -5.00 3.30 -0.46
CA PHE A 267 -6.24 4.02 -0.19
C PHE A 267 -5.93 5.50 0.04
N ASP A 268 -6.37 6.38 -0.87
CA ASP A 268 -6.24 7.84 -0.72
C ASP A 268 -7.54 8.43 -0.20
N ILE A 269 -7.43 9.30 0.81
CA ILE A 269 -8.57 9.99 1.40
C ILE A 269 -8.42 11.49 1.15
N GLY A 270 -9.35 12.05 0.41
CA GLY A 270 -9.42 13.48 0.14
C GLY A 270 -10.68 14.10 0.72
N VAL A 271 -10.54 15.21 1.43
CA VAL A 271 -11.65 16.05 1.88
C VAL A 271 -11.39 17.47 1.38
N ARG A 272 -12.41 18.07 0.77
CA ARG A 272 -12.36 19.44 0.28
C ARG A 272 -13.55 20.21 0.82
N LEU A 273 -13.23 21.27 1.55
CA LEU A 273 -14.19 22.20 2.14
C LEU A 273 -13.77 23.60 1.72
N ASP A 274 -14.62 24.31 1.01
CA ASP A 274 -14.44 25.69 0.62
C ASP A 274 -15.61 26.53 1.16
N ALA A 275 -15.33 27.70 1.70
CA ALA A 275 -16.31 28.59 2.32
C ALA A 275 -15.97 30.05 2.02
N ASP A 276 -17.01 30.89 1.99
CA ASP A 276 -16.91 32.33 1.74
C ASP A 276 -16.36 33.16 2.92
N GLY A 277 -16.14 32.52 4.07
CA GLY A 277 -15.64 33.16 5.30
C GLY A 277 -16.68 33.97 6.09
N ILE A 278 -17.92 34.03 5.62
CA ILE A 278 -19.02 34.74 6.28
C ILE A 278 -20.22 33.84 6.64
N GLY A 279 -20.04 32.53 6.52
CA GLY A 279 -21.01 31.52 6.87
C GLY A 279 -21.61 30.76 5.69
N GLY A 280 -21.30 31.13 4.45
CA GLY A 280 -21.64 30.36 3.27
C GLY A 280 -20.63 29.25 3.01
N ILE A 281 -21.11 28.09 2.56
CA ILE A 281 -20.28 26.93 2.16
C ILE A 281 -20.39 26.83 0.64
N ASP A 282 -19.26 27.04 -0.05
CA ASP A 282 -19.18 26.98 -1.50
C ASP A 282 -19.01 25.54 -2.00
N GLU A 283 -18.19 24.76 -1.29
CA GLU A 283 -17.95 23.36 -1.60
C GLU A 283 -17.73 22.54 -0.34
N ALA A 284 -18.40 21.39 -0.25
CA ALA A 284 -18.13 20.37 0.76
C ALA A 284 -18.24 19.01 0.10
N CYS A 285 -17.11 18.44 -0.26
CA CYS A 285 -17.04 17.14 -0.92
C CYS A 285 -15.84 16.34 -0.41
N ALA A 286 -15.90 15.03 -0.61
CA ALA A 286 -14.80 14.15 -0.25
C ALA A 286 -14.75 12.94 -1.18
N ALA A 287 -13.60 12.28 -1.22
CA ALA A 287 -13.41 11.07 -1.99
C ALA A 287 -12.50 10.09 -1.26
N VAL A 288 -12.78 8.80 -1.46
CA VAL A 288 -11.87 7.69 -1.19
C VAL A 288 -11.51 7.05 -2.53
N HIS A 289 -10.23 6.92 -2.79
CA HIS A 289 -9.72 6.24 -3.98
C HIS A 289 -9.00 4.97 -3.55
N TYR A 290 -9.44 3.83 -4.07
CA TYR A 290 -8.65 2.61 -4.04
C TYR A 290 -7.79 2.53 -5.29
N ILE A 291 -6.49 2.44 -5.13
CA ILE A 291 -5.50 2.46 -6.21
C ILE A 291 -4.75 1.14 -6.21
N ARG A 292 -4.85 0.45 -7.34
CA ARG A 292 -4.06 -0.76 -7.61
C ARG A 292 -2.73 -0.38 -8.25
N PRO A 293 -1.66 -1.15 -8.04
CA PRO A 293 -0.34 -0.87 -8.63
C PRO A 293 -0.33 -0.80 -10.16
N ASP A 294 -1.23 -1.55 -10.81
CA ASP A 294 -1.40 -1.62 -12.28
C ASP A 294 -2.62 -0.84 -12.79
N GLY A 295 -3.28 -0.10 -11.90
CA GLY A 295 -4.49 0.68 -12.19
C GLY A 295 -4.21 2.13 -12.55
N SER A 296 -5.30 2.92 -12.62
CA SER A 296 -5.24 4.37 -12.83
C SER A 296 -4.65 5.08 -11.62
N THR A 297 -3.77 6.06 -11.88
CA THR A 297 -3.14 6.88 -10.85
C THR A 297 -4.08 7.98 -10.34
N LEU A 298 -3.76 8.62 -9.22
CA LEU A 298 -4.49 9.81 -8.76
C LEU A 298 -4.45 10.96 -9.77
N GLN A 299 -3.41 11.05 -10.58
CA GLN A 299 -3.33 12.01 -11.69
C GLN A 299 -4.31 11.64 -12.82
N ASP A 300 -4.43 10.36 -13.19
CA ASP A 300 -5.43 9.89 -14.17
C ASP A 300 -6.85 10.16 -13.69
N ARG A 301 -7.07 10.12 -12.37
CA ARG A 301 -8.35 10.42 -11.70
C ARG A 301 -8.58 11.91 -11.44
N LEU A 302 -7.71 12.79 -11.94
CA LEU A 302 -7.78 14.25 -11.81
C LEU A 302 -7.82 14.75 -10.35
N VAL A 303 -7.24 14.00 -9.42
CA VAL A 303 -7.08 14.44 -8.02
C VAL A 303 -6.07 15.59 -7.94
N TYR A 304 -5.08 15.57 -8.82
CA TYR A 304 -4.16 16.70 -9.06
C TYR A 304 -3.71 16.69 -10.53
N THR A 305 -3.28 17.87 -11.01
CA THR A 305 -2.73 18.03 -12.36
C THR A 305 -1.20 18.04 -12.36
N ARG A 306 -0.60 17.91 -13.55
CA ARG A 306 0.86 18.03 -13.72
C ARG A 306 1.35 19.43 -13.32
N GLU A 307 0.57 20.45 -13.64
CA GLU A 307 0.87 21.84 -13.32
C GLU A 307 0.89 22.07 -11.80
N GLN A 308 -0.08 21.48 -11.10
CA GLN A 308 -0.12 21.53 -9.62
C GLN A 308 1.08 20.79 -9.00
N LEU A 309 1.48 19.65 -9.57
CA LEU A 309 2.67 18.93 -9.11
C LEU A 309 3.95 19.73 -9.34
N GLN A 310 4.09 20.37 -10.51
CA GLN A 310 5.23 21.25 -10.80
C GLN A 310 5.26 22.47 -9.88
N ALA A 311 4.10 23.07 -9.63
CA ALA A 311 3.96 24.20 -8.72
C ALA A 311 4.36 23.86 -7.28
N ALA A 312 3.95 22.70 -6.79
CA ALA A 312 4.32 22.20 -5.46
C ALA A 312 5.83 21.91 -5.37
N GLY A 313 6.41 21.28 -6.41
CA GLY A 313 7.86 21.07 -6.52
C GLY A 313 8.64 22.40 -6.50
N LEU A 314 8.18 23.41 -7.25
CA LEU A 314 8.80 24.73 -7.26
C LEU A 314 8.69 25.42 -5.88
N GLN A 315 7.54 25.30 -5.21
CA GLN A 315 7.35 25.85 -3.86
C GLN A 315 8.36 25.27 -2.87
N ARG A 316 8.68 23.98 -2.98
CA ARG A 316 9.64 23.29 -2.13
C ARG A 316 11.09 23.67 -2.46
N THR A 317 11.46 23.72 -3.76
CA THR A 317 12.85 23.88 -4.21
C THR A 317 13.27 25.35 -4.33
N ASP A 318 12.36 26.23 -4.76
CA ASP A 318 12.57 27.69 -4.86
C ASP A 318 11.31 28.46 -4.46
N PRO A 319 11.07 28.66 -3.14
CA PRO A 319 9.90 29.38 -2.64
C PRO A 319 9.81 30.82 -3.14
N LYS A 320 10.94 31.43 -3.56
CA LYS A 320 10.95 32.80 -4.09
C LYS A 320 10.39 32.81 -5.50
N ALA A 321 10.93 31.96 -6.38
CA ALA A 321 10.43 31.83 -7.75
C ALA A 321 8.95 31.44 -7.77
N TYR A 322 8.49 30.56 -6.88
CA TYR A 322 7.09 30.22 -6.71
C TYR A 322 6.23 31.46 -6.42
N ARG A 323 6.59 32.27 -5.41
CA ARG A 323 5.85 33.49 -5.07
C ARG A 323 5.80 34.49 -6.23
N ASP A 324 6.90 34.61 -6.98
CA ASP A 324 6.96 35.53 -8.12
C ASP A 324 6.03 35.04 -9.25
N GLN A 325 5.95 33.72 -9.52
CA GLN A 325 5.04 33.15 -10.50
C GLN A 325 3.56 33.24 -10.08
N VAL A 326 3.28 33.09 -8.77
CA VAL A 326 1.91 33.32 -8.24
C VAL A 326 1.51 34.78 -8.42
N ARG A 327 2.39 35.74 -8.11
CA ARG A 327 2.13 37.19 -8.32
C ARG A 327 1.95 37.55 -9.78
N ALA A 328 2.67 36.89 -10.67
CA ALA A 328 2.57 37.07 -12.11
C ALA A 328 1.34 36.37 -12.73
N GLY A 329 0.57 35.58 -11.94
CA GLY A 329 -0.62 34.86 -12.40
C GLY A 329 -0.36 33.58 -13.19
N TYR A 330 0.90 33.13 -13.27
CA TYR A 330 1.27 31.89 -13.96
C TYR A 330 0.91 30.64 -13.15
N ILE A 331 0.92 30.75 -11.82
CA ILE A 331 0.55 29.67 -10.90
C ILE A 331 -0.62 30.17 -10.03
N ARG A 332 -1.68 29.38 -9.92
CA ARG A 332 -2.70 29.60 -8.88
C ARG A 332 -2.14 29.17 -7.55
N GLY A 333 -2.07 30.09 -6.58
CA GLY A 333 -1.59 29.81 -5.24
C GLY A 333 -2.40 28.71 -4.58
N VAL A 334 -1.73 27.85 -3.81
CA VAL A 334 -2.40 26.87 -2.95
C VAL A 334 -2.90 27.61 -1.71
N GLN A 335 -4.19 27.50 -1.39
CA GLN A 335 -4.71 27.93 -0.10
C GLN A 335 -4.09 27.07 1.01
N GLU A 336 -3.29 27.68 1.88
CA GLU A 336 -2.60 26.98 2.98
C GLU A 336 -3.56 26.62 4.13
N ASP A 337 -4.56 27.47 4.41
CA ASP A 337 -5.57 27.23 5.44
C ASP A 337 -6.88 26.75 4.81
N ARG A 338 -7.11 25.44 4.91
CA ARG A 338 -8.37 24.83 4.48
C ARG A 338 -9.25 24.53 5.69
N PRO A 339 -10.57 24.78 5.61
CA PRO A 339 -11.50 24.34 6.63
C PRO A 339 -11.38 22.83 6.87
N ALA A 340 -11.57 22.42 8.10
CA ALA A 340 -11.58 21.00 8.47
C ALA A 340 -12.67 20.75 9.52
N VAL A 341 -13.48 19.74 9.26
CA VAL A 341 -14.60 19.33 10.13
C VAL A 341 -14.39 17.88 10.55
N VAL A 342 -14.29 17.63 11.85
CA VAL A 342 -13.95 16.31 12.40
C VAL A 342 -14.95 15.23 11.98
N SER A 343 -16.25 15.53 11.94
CA SER A 343 -17.28 14.55 11.55
C SER A 343 -17.11 14.10 10.10
N ILE A 344 -16.84 15.02 9.18
CA ILE A 344 -16.59 14.70 7.77
C ILE A 344 -15.32 13.87 7.62
N ASN A 345 -14.24 14.23 8.33
CA ASN A 345 -12.99 13.48 8.32
C ASN A 345 -13.18 12.05 8.85
N MET A 346 -13.93 11.87 9.94
CA MET A 346 -14.22 10.56 10.53
C MET A 346 -15.07 9.71 9.59
N GLU A 347 -16.07 10.31 8.94
CA GLU A 347 -16.94 9.61 7.99
C GLU A 347 -16.13 9.06 6.81
N MET A 348 -15.24 9.87 6.25
CA MET A 348 -14.40 9.45 5.12
C MET A 348 -13.31 8.48 5.53
N ALA A 349 -12.75 8.61 6.72
CA ALA A 349 -11.84 7.63 7.28
C ALA A 349 -12.53 6.27 7.45
N SER A 350 -13.76 6.26 7.96
CA SER A 350 -14.58 5.03 8.08
C SER A 350 -14.92 4.43 6.73
N ALA A 351 -15.23 5.27 5.73
CA ALA A 351 -15.47 4.82 4.37
C ALA A 351 -14.24 4.12 3.78
N ALA A 352 -13.03 4.66 3.99
CA ALA A 352 -11.79 4.07 3.51
C ALA A 352 -11.44 2.75 4.22
N VAL A 353 -11.64 2.66 5.53
CA VAL A 353 -11.47 1.41 6.27
C VAL A 353 -12.48 0.34 5.82
N ASN A 354 -13.74 0.73 5.56
CA ASN A 354 -14.73 -0.17 5.00
C ASN A 354 -14.38 -0.64 3.57
N GLU A 355 -13.71 0.20 2.76
CA GLU A 355 -13.18 -0.23 1.46
C GLU A 355 -12.12 -1.31 1.62
N LEU A 356 -11.19 -1.17 2.57
CA LEU A 356 -10.22 -2.22 2.88
C LEU A 356 -10.92 -3.52 3.28
N LEU A 357 -11.86 -3.46 4.22
CA LEU A 357 -12.60 -4.63 4.69
C LEU A 357 -13.37 -5.34 3.56
N ALA A 358 -14.04 -4.57 2.69
CA ALA A 358 -14.78 -5.13 1.57
C ALA A 358 -13.90 -5.80 0.52
N ARG A 359 -12.62 -5.40 0.40
CA ARG A 359 -11.66 -6.01 -0.53
C ARG A 359 -10.91 -7.20 0.05
N LEU A 360 -10.65 -7.19 1.36
CA LEU A 360 -10.06 -8.34 2.08
C LEU A 360 -11.08 -9.46 2.30
N HIS A 361 -12.36 -9.10 2.44
CA HIS A 361 -13.48 -10.00 2.63
C HIS A 361 -14.64 -9.55 1.72
N PRO A 362 -14.67 -10.00 0.46
CA PRO A 362 -15.69 -9.59 -0.49
C PRO A 362 -17.10 -9.98 0.01
N TYR A 363 -17.86 -8.98 0.46
CA TYR A 363 -19.24 -9.15 0.97
C TYR A 363 -20.26 -8.33 0.20
N ARG A 364 -19.80 -7.51 -0.77
CA ARG A 364 -20.67 -6.71 -1.62
C ARG A 364 -21.38 -7.61 -2.63
N LEU A 365 -22.59 -7.21 -3.02
CA LEU A 365 -23.32 -7.84 -4.11
C LEU A 365 -22.71 -7.48 -5.48
N ASP A 366 -22.27 -6.23 -5.61
CA ASP A 366 -21.58 -5.73 -6.80
C ASP A 366 -20.09 -6.05 -6.71
N ASP A 367 -19.45 -6.22 -7.87
CA ASP A 367 -18.01 -6.45 -7.95
C ASP A 367 -17.24 -5.23 -7.42
N ASN A 368 -16.13 -5.47 -6.70
CA ASN A 368 -15.31 -4.38 -6.15
C ASN A 368 -14.63 -3.52 -7.24
N SER A 369 -14.61 -3.95 -8.50
CA SER A 369 -14.19 -3.12 -9.64
C SER A 369 -15.09 -1.91 -9.85
N GLU A 370 -16.39 -2.03 -9.51
CA GLU A 370 -17.37 -0.92 -9.62
C GLU A 370 -17.19 0.15 -8.54
N SER A 371 -16.28 -0.07 -7.58
CA SER A 371 -16.09 0.78 -6.41
C SER A 371 -14.63 1.25 -6.27
N ALA A 372 -13.96 1.58 -7.37
CA ALA A 372 -12.59 2.08 -7.32
C ALA A 372 -12.51 3.50 -6.74
N ILE A 373 -13.59 4.26 -6.86
CA ILE A 373 -13.71 5.62 -6.32
C ILE A 373 -15.06 5.74 -5.61
N LEU A 374 -15.04 6.19 -4.37
CA LEU A 374 -16.21 6.67 -3.64
C LEU A 374 -16.13 8.19 -3.56
N ARG A 375 -17.11 8.90 -4.14
CA ARG A 375 -17.27 10.35 -4.00
C ARG A 375 -18.51 10.64 -3.16
N ARG A 376 -18.39 11.63 -2.28
CA ARG A 376 -19.48 12.13 -1.46
C ARG A 376 -19.59 13.64 -1.55
N SER A 377 -20.80 14.13 -1.80
CA SER A 377 -21.14 15.54 -1.66
C SER A 377 -21.96 15.75 -0.40
N PHE A 378 -21.56 16.72 0.41
CA PHE A 378 -22.30 17.10 1.63
C PHE A 378 -23.23 18.28 1.40
N ILE A 379 -23.06 19.03 0.31
CA ILE A 379 -24.00 20.10 -0.09
C ILE A 379 -25.23 19.49 -0.77
N GLN A 380 -25.02 18.54 -1.68
CA GLN A 380 -26.08 17.72 -2.26
C GLN A 380 -25.87 16.31 -1.71
N PRO A 381 -26.72 15.83 -0.78
CA PRO A 381 -26.51 14.53 -0.15
C PRO A 381 -26.55 13.41 -1.20
N ALA A 382 -25.38 13.08 -1.75
CA ALA A 382 -25.23 12.07 -2.78
C ALA A 382 -23.91 11.32 -2.63
N ASP A 383 -23.99 10.01 -2.80
CA ASP A 383 -22.86 9.10 -2.86
C ASP A 383 -22.76 8.56 -4.27
N TYR A 384 -21.55 8.66 -4.83
CA TYR A 384 -21.26 8.13 -6.16
C TYR A 384 -20.14 7.08 -6.01
N ARG A 385 -20.38 5.91 -6.58
CA ARG A 385 -19.36 4.88 -6.78
C ARG A 385 -19.01 4.84 -8.25
N GLU A 386 -17.72 4.84 -8.52
CA GLU A 386 -17.21 4.91 -9.88
C GLU A 386 -16.17 3.80 -10.08
N THR A 387 -16.15 3.24 -11.29
CA THR A 387 -15.05 2.42 -11.77
C THR A 387 -13.79 3.26 -11.94
N GLU A 388 -12.64 2.63 -12.00
CA GLU A 388 -11.43 3.37 -12.32
C GLU A 388 -11.41 3.82 -13.80
N PRO A 389 -10.94 5.04 -14.11
CA PRO A 389 -10.73 5.46 -15.48
C PRO A 389 -9.58 4.66 -16.10
N VAL A 390 -9.48 4.76 -17.44
CA VAL A 390 -8.38 4.13 -18.18
C VAL A 390 -7.03 4.66 -17.66
N ALA A 391 -6.15 3.75 -17.26
CA ALA A 391 -4.82 4.10 -16.80
C ALA A 391 -3.96 4.65 -17.93
N SER A 392 -3.26 5.76 -17.71
CA SER A 392 -2.32 6.34 -18.69
C SER A 392 -1.08 5.48 -18.93
N GLY A 393 -0.82 4.53 -18.03
CA GLY A 393 0.38 3.71 -18.05
C GLY A 393 1.65 4.43 -17.59
N THR A 394 1.57 5.64 -17.08
CA THR A 394 2.73 6.46 -16.66
C THR A 394 3.69 5.70 -15.75
N PHE A 395 3.18 4.85 -14.85
CA PHE A 395 4.01 4.10 -13.92
C PHE A 395 4.18 2.61 -14.28
N PHE A 396 3.60 2.11 -15.35
CA PHE A 396 3.64 0.67 -15.67
C PHE A 396 5.06 0.12 -15.82
N ALA A 397 5.99 0.93 -16.34
CA ALA A 397 7.39 0.55 -16.43
C ALA A 397 8.05 0.30 -15.05
N HIS A 398 7.48 0.85 -13.99
CA HIS A 398 8.02 0.83 -12.64
C HIS A 398 7.36 -0.19 -11.71
N ILE A 399 6.31 -0.89 -12.15
CA ILE A 399 5.61 -1.88 -11.31
C ILE A 399 6.59 -2.94 -10.82
N GLY A 400 6.68 -3.09 -9.49
CA GLY A 400 7.49 -4.10 -8.84
C GLY A 400 8.99 -3.93 -8.99
N MET A 401 9.47 -2.71 -9.21
CA MET A 401 10.92 -2.44 -9.25
C MET A 401 11.58 -2.46 -7.86
N GLY A 402 10.80 -2.28 -6.79
CA GLY A 402 11.32 -2.36 -5.42
C GLY A 402 12.41 -1.33 -5.11
N ASP A 403 13.47 -1.79 -4.47
CA ASP A 403 14.60 -0.98 -3.98
C ASP A 403 15.62 -0.62 -5.06
N VAL A 404 15.15 -0.10 -6.19
CA VAL A 404 16.07 0.44 -7.20
C VAL A 404 16.89 1.61 -6.66
N LYS A 405 18.07 1.80 -7.17
CA LYS A 405 18.94 2.93 -6.83
C LYS A 405 18.93 3.99 -7.93
N PRO A 406 18.63 5.26 -7.62
CA PRO A 406 18.10 5.76 -6.36
C PRO A 406 16.67 5.24 -6.07
N LEU A 407 16.25 5.22 -4.79
CA LEU A 407 14.93 4.76 -4.40
C LEU A 407 13.83 5.44 -5.22
N LEU A 408 12.84 4.65 -5.65
CA LEU A 408 11.76 5.08 -6.52
C LEU A 408 12.24 5.74 -7.83
N SER A 409 13.50 5.52 -8.26
CA SER A 409 14.16 6.22 -9.37
C SER A 409 14.11 7.75 -9.21
N MET A 410 14.26 8.26 -7.98
CA MET A 410 14.23 9.69 -7.64
C MET A 410 15.58 10.11 -7.07
N PRO A 411 16.36 10.98 -7.76
CA PRO A 411 17.70 11.40 -7.31
C PRO A 411 17.70 11.99 -5.89
N GLU A 412 16.63 12.68 -5.50
CA GLU A 412 16.46 13.25 -4.17
C GLU A 412 16.31 12.22 -3.04
N LEU A 413 16.06 10.96 -3.38
CA LEU A 413 16.03 9.82 -2.46
C LEU A 413 17.32 8.99 -2.50
N SER A 414 18.38 9.52 -3.08
CA SER A 414 19.72 8.90 -3.01
C SER A 414 20.18 8.88 -1.54
N GLU A 415 20.59 7.72 -1.08
CA GLU A 415 21.30 7.62 0.20
C GLU A 415 22.70 8.24 -0.01
N PRO A 416 23.26 8.94 1.02
CA PRO A 416 24.67 9.30 0.98
C PRO A 416 25.49 8.01 0.73
N GLU A 417 26.45 8.05 -0.16
CA GLU A 417 27.42 6.96 -0.25
C GLU A 417 28.05 6.82 1.14
N GLU A 418 27.84 5.67 1.80
CA GLU A 418 28.64 5.32 2.96
C GLU A 418 30.08 5.20 2.46
N ASP A 419 30.92 6.13 2.88
CA ASP A 419 32.36 6.06 2.63
C ASP A 419 32.85 4.69 3.17
N LEU A 420 33.23 3.79 2.24
CA LEU A 420 33.80 2.48 2.50
C LEU A 420 35.19 2.61 3.14
#